data_b7382f378feb25b60b0f394c747b084c
#
_entry.id   b7382f378feb25b60b0f394c747b084c
#
_cell.length_a   1.000
_cell.length_b   1.000
_cell.length_c   1.000
_cell.angle_alpha   90.00
_cell.angle_beta   90.00
_cell.angle_gamma   90.00
#
_symmetry.space_group_name_H-M   'P 1'
#
loop_
_entity.id
_entity.type
_entity.pdbx_description
1 polymer ?
#
loop_
_entity_poly.entity_id
_entity_poly.type
_entity_poly.pdbx_seq_one_letter_code
_entity_poly.pdbx_strand_id
1 'polypeptide(L)'
;IAYSGVAVSGIGEGATVTVPAKGEATVGIDVTPGSAFAQYVADNAPSGTFLDGFVRFTSRTEGQPDLSVPYLGFYGDWGKPAIFDALASDGGAHTFASQIVNGATGNQLGYNPLIKVGAREGRPNADRYVISRSGAPGAPTILEPRTGTLRSVHTLTSTYTNEAGEKVASVTNHRNWKSVYLTSTEENTWVEAYHEPTALDARSEAYKDLPDGEYTLTIEASNDGPSRTEQSISYKFRIDATAPVISNLTYGGEGPDTVISFDVTDASPLAGVDLHDPADGLWFYRHIFTPSEGSVGEDGVYSYHVELPIMTIMQAWENQGGTGGVVAYPYVLAWDYGLNPSDPVTLDLPTNNNPDVRLPCADPAGGSWVKDSVGWWYRCADGMTYLKAGWFTINGSEYQFGPSGYMMTGFLKRVSGEWVYADPEGALVGGWVRDGVYGGPYWYYLDPVTKVMRTGWLFERGSWYYLGASGNMHTGWITYGSSWYYLDSTGAMRTGWFNQGGTWYYLGSDGVMLTGVQKINGRAYTFDPSGALVG
;
A
#
# COMPACT_ATOMS: atom_id res chain seq x y z
N ILE A 1 37.20 20.66 7.39
CA ILE A 1 37.79 21.73 8.25
C ILE A 1 38.79 21.05 9.15
N ALA A 2 40.06 21.40 9.04
CA ALA A 2 41.11 20.85 9.91
C ALA A 2 41.20 21.72 11.17
N TYR A 3 40.97 21.14 12.33
CA TYR A 3 41.21 21.80 13.60
C TYR A 3 42.55 21.29 14.16
N SER A 4 43.52 22.19 14.34
CA SER A 4 44.75 21.93 15.09
C SER A 4 44.46 22.19 16.57
N GLY A 5 44.67 21.22 17.44
CA GLY A 5 44.49 21.43 18.88
C GLY A 5 43.74 20.32 19.63
N VAL A 6 43.65 19.12 19.04
CA VAL A 6 43.20 17.94 19.79
C VAL A 6 44.31 17.55 20.75
N ALA A 7 44.05 17.65 22.05
CA ALA A 7 45.01 17.16 23.07
C ALA A 7 44.95 15.64 23.12
N VAL A 8 46.07 14.97 22.94
CA VAL A 8 46.19 13.52 23.10
C VAL A 8 46.71 13.26 24.52
N SER A 9 45.88 12.61 25.35
CA SER A 9 46.33 12.15 26.67
C SER A 9 46.78 10.69 26.60
N GLY A 10 47.69 10.30 27.46
CA GLY A 10 48.19 8.89 27.56
C GLY A 10 49.66 8.75 27.31
N ILE A 11 50.19 9.22 26.19
CA ILE A 11 51.62 9.41 25.98
C ILE A 11 51.82 10.86 25.57
N GLY A 12 52.54 11.65 26.39
CA GLY A 12 52.81 13.04 26.03
C GLY A 12 53.56 13.15 24.72
N GLU A 13 53.41 14.32 24.04
CA GLU A 13 54.12 14.60 22.79
C GLU A 13 55.64 14.29 22.95
N GLY A 14 56.16 13.45 22.07
CA GLY A 14 57.57 13.00 22.14
C GLY A 14 57.86 11.81 23.07
N ALA A 15 56.85 11.18 23.68
CA ALA A 15 57.05 9.97 24.46
C ALA A 15 57.55 8.80 23.57
N THR A 16 58.42 7.98 24.14
CA THR A 16 59.01 6.84 23.44
C THR A 16 58.41 5.53 23.95
N VAL A 17 57.91 4.71 23.03
CA VAL A 17 57.47 3.33 23.31
C VAL A 17 58.56 2.38 22.84
N THR A 18 59.01 1.51 23.72
CA THR A 18 59.97 0.45 23.38
C THR A 18 59.20 -0.86 23.16
N VAL A 19 59.29 -1.41 21.96
CA VAL A 19 58.74 -2.73 21.65
C VAL A 19 59.85 -3.75 21.80
N PRO A 20 59.72 -4.76 22.67
CA PRO A 20 60.74 -5.81 22.82
C PRO A 20 60.95 -6.58 21.50
N ALA A 21 62.14 -7.11 21.29
CA ALA A 21 62.40 -7.94 20.13
C ALA A 21 61.45 -9.14 20.08
N LYS A 22 60.67 -9.28 19.01
CA LYS A 22 59.60 -10.28 18.83
C LYS A 22 58.46 -10.18 19.87
N GLY A 23 58.29 -9.02 20.51
CA GLY A 23 57.27 -8.76 21.50
C GLY A 23 56.26 -7.71 21.00
N GLU A 24 55.32 -7.38 21.87
CA GLU A 24 54.26 -6.40 21.67
C GLU A 24 54.32 -5.29 22.73
N ALA A 25 53.84 -4.10 22.37
CA ALA A 25 53.58 -3.02 23.32
C ALA A 25 52.20 -2.46 23.04
N THR A 26 51.34 -2.39 24.07
CA THR A 26 50.04 -1.77 24.00
C THR A 26 50.12 -0.30 24.39
N VAL A 27 49.62 0.57 23.55
CA VAL A 27 49.55 2.01 23.79
C VAL A 27 48.09 2.44 23.85
N GLY A 28 47.67 2.97 24.98
CA GLY A 28 46.35 3.64 25.11
C GLY A 28 46.49 5.10 24.70
N ILE A 29 45.54 5.55 23.90
CA ILE A 29 45.47 6.95 23.43
C ILE A 29 44.08 7.48 23.69
N ASP A 30 43.96 8.56 24.49
CA ASP A 30 42.73 9.29 24.70
C ASP A 30 42.75 10.57 23.87
N VAL A 31 41.73 10.74 23.03
CA VAL A 31 41.57 11.92 22.22
C VAL A 31 40.52 12.84 22.87
N THR A 32 40.96 13.99 23.37
CA THR A 32 40.10 14.99 23.99
C THR A 32 40.00 16.20 23.08
N PRO A 33 38.80 16.49 22.52
CA PRO A 33 38.58 17.68 21.70
C PRO A 33 38.78 18.97 22.48
N GLY A 34 39.49 19.92 21.89
CA GLY A 34 39.69 21.25 22.49
C GLY A 34 38.36 22.08 22.51
N SER A 35 38.32 23.12 23.35
CA SER A 35 37.14 23.94 23.55
C SER A 35 36.63 24.59 22.24
N ALA A 36 37.51 25.03 21.36
CA ALA A 36 37.15 25.60 20.08
C ALA A 36 36.41 24.60 19.16
N PHE A 37 36.85 23.32 19.16
CA PHE A 37 36.17 22.28 18.43
C PHE A 37 34.82 21.94 19.07
N ALA A 38 34.76 21.85 20.39
CA ALA A 38 33.53 21.60 21.12
C ALA A 38 32.47 22.70 20.83
N GLN A 39 32.89 23.96 20.80
CA GLN A 39 32.01 25.08 20.46
C GLN A 39 31.55 25.00 18.99
N TYR A 40 32.44 24.69 18.06
CA TYR A 40 32.08 24.53 16.66
C TYR A 40 31.03 23.41 16.47
N VAL A 41 31.19 22.29 17.16
CA VAL A 41 30.21 21.19 17.08
C VAL A 41 28.88 21.61 17.69
N ALA A 42 28.88 22.31 18.81
CA ALA A 42 27.65 22.82 19.41
C ALA A 42 26.87 23.75 18.47
N ASP A 43 27.57 24.59 17.71
CA ASP A 43 26.97 25.58 16.81
C ASP A 43 26.57 25.01 15.46
N ASN A 44 27.30 24.02 14.93
CA ASN A 44 27.14 23.55 13.54
C ASN A 44 26.73 22.08 13.40
N ALA A 45 26.88 21.28 14.44
CA ALA A 45 26.55 19.86 14.45
C ALA A 45 26.01 19.42 15.82
N PRO A 46 24.86 19.96 16.27
CA PRO A 46 24.35 19.75 17.64
C PRO A 46 24.03 18.28 17.94
N SER A 47 23.88 17.46 16.93
CA SER A 47 23.71 16.00 17.06
C SER A 47 25.03 15.23 17.20
N GLY A 48 26.17 15.91 17.09
CA GLY A 48 27.51 15.33 17.12
C GLY A 48 28.15 15.21 15.73
N THR A 49 29.42 14.86 15.70
CA THR A 49 30.20 14.70 14.46
C THR A 49 31.26 13.63 14.60
N PHE A 50 31.71 13.08 13.48
CA PHE A 50 32.85 12.17 13.49
C PHE A 50 34.16 12.93 13.64
N LEU A 51 35.08 12.32 14.39
CA LEU A 51 36.46 12.70 14.50
C LEU A 51 37.32 11.63 13.84
N ASP A 52 38.11 12.02 12.89
CA ASP A 52 39.08 11.14 12.26
C ASP A 52 40.46 11.74 12.34
N GLY A 53 41.47 10.87 12.27
CA GLY A 53 42.86 11.30 12.30
C GLY A 53 43.82 10.12 12.25
N PHE A 54 45.07 10.45 12.45
CA PHE A 54 46.13 9.45 12.46
C PHE A 54 47.01 9.61 13.69
N VAL A 55 47.27 8.49 14.35
CA VAL A 55 48.36 8.38 15.32
C VAL A 55 49.59 7.96 14.56
N ARG A 56 50.65 8.78 14.66
CA ARG A 56 51.94 8.49 13.99
C ARG A 56 53.00 8.12 15.01
N PHE A 57 53.65 7.03 14.76
CA PHE A 57 54.81 6.55 15.50
C PHE A 57 56.03 6.67 14.60
N THR A 58 56.95 7.57 14.96
CA THR A 58 58.18 7.77 14.23
C THR A 58 59.24 6.82 14.76
N SER A 59 59.80 6.00 13.90
CA SER A 59 60.87 5.09 14.28
C SER A 59 62.15 5.84 14.63
N ARG A 60 62.76 5.47 15.75
CA ARG A 60 64.11 5.94 16.13
C ARG A 60 65.23 4.98 15.67
N THR A 61 64.85 3.86 15.07
CA THR A 61 65.79 2.89 14.53
C THR A 61 65.96 3.12 13.03
N GLU A 62 67.19 3.33 12.62
CA GLU A 62 67.52 3.55 11.22
C GLU A 62 67.09 2.36 10.34
N GLY A 63 66.42 2.65 9.23
CA GLY A 63 65.90 1.64 8.29
C GLY A 63 64.58 1.00 8.68
N GLN A 64 63.97 1.41 9.79
CA GLN A 64 62.62 0.96 10.15
C GLN A 64 61.57 2.01 9.72
N PRO A 65 60.45 1.59 9.13
CA PRO A 65 59.42 2.52 8.70
C PRO A 65 58.64 3.12 9.87
N ASP A 66 58.16 4.33 9.68
CA ASP A 66 57.15 4.94 10.56
C ASP A 66 55.84 4.19 10.45
N LEU A 67 55.06 4.15 11.54
CA LEU A 67 53.71 3.60 11.56
C LEU A 67 52.69 4.73 11.63
N SER A 68 51.61 4.56 10.90
CA SER A 68 50.44 5.45 10.96
C SER A 68 49.19 4.62 11.18
N VAL A 69 48.50 4.85 12.28
CA VAL A 69 47.27 4.15 12.63
C VAL A 69 46.10 5.13 12.54
N PRO A 70 45.15 4.92 11.63
CA PRO A 70 43.98 5.74 11.57
C PRO A 70 43.08 5.51 12.78
N TYR A 71 42.42 6.56 13.24
CA TYR A 71 41.32 6.43 14.19
C TYR A 71 40.07 7.14 13.68
N LEU A 72 38.95 6.61 14.07
CA LEU A 72 37.63 7.20 13.84
C LEU A 72 36.84 7.11 15.15
N GLY A 73 36.33 8.26 15.61
CA GLY A 73 35.48 8.34 16.79
C GLY A 73 34.28 9.23 16.51
N PHE A 74 33.32 9.20 17.41
CA PHE A 74 32.18 10.11 17.36
C PHE A 74 32.21 11.04 18.58
N TYR A 75 32.15 12.34 18.34
CA TYR A 75 32.05 13.34 19.38
C TYR A 75 30.62 13.86 19.47
N GLY A 76 29.93 13.57 20.57
CA GLY A 76 28.53 13.91 20.83
C GLY A 76 27.78 12.73 21.44
N ASP A 77 26.48 12.89 21.55
CA ASP A 77 25.59 11.82 21.98
C ASP A 77 25.20 10.96 20.77
N TRP A 78 25.71 9.72 20.71
CA TRP A 78 25.42 8.77 19.63
C TRP A 78 23.90 8.44 19.50
N GLY A 79 23.12 8.63 20.57
CA GLY A 79 21.69 8.46 20.60
C GLY A 79 20.89 9.58 19.94
N LYS A 80 21.45 10.79 19.86
CA LYS A 80 20.78 11.99 19.39
C LYS A 80 20.44 12.05 17.90
N PRO A 81 21.33 11.66 16.96
CA PRO A 81 21.00 11.69 15.55
C PRO A 81 19.77 10.84 15.23
N ALA A 82 18.93 11.31 14.31
CA ALA A 82 17.71 10.64 13.93
C ALA A 82 17.97 9.22 13.42
N ILE A 83 17.18 8.27 13.88
CA ILE A 83 17.15 6.91 13.36
C ILE A 83 16.30 6.90 12.07
N PHE A 84 15.16 7.54 12.11
CA PHE A 84 14.21 7.57 11.01
C PHE A 84 14.42 8.76 10.09
N ASP A 85 14.21 8.56 8.81
CA ASP A 85 14.02 9.65 7.86
C ASP A 85 12.61 10.24 8.04
N ALA A 86 12.40 11.44 7.51
CA ALA A 86 11.13 12.15 7.65
C ALA A 86 9.96 11.36 7.06
N LEU A 87 8.76 11.62 7.56
CA LEU A 87 7.54 11.12 6.96
C LEU A 87 7.32 11.73 5.57
N ALA A 88 6.82 10.94 4.64
CA ALA A 88 6.50 11.39 3.29
C ALA A 88 5.47 12.54 3.30
N SER A 89 4.54 12.53 4.27
CA SER A 89 3.56 13.60 4.49
C SER A 89 4.20 14.93 4.89
N ASP A 90 5.28 14.88 5.67
CA ASP A 90 5.91 16.08 6.22
C ASP A 90 6.92 16.69 5.25
N GLY A 91 7.54 15.86 4.43
CA GLY A 91 8.61 16.23 3.50
C GLY A 91 9.95 16.46 4.21
N GLY A 92 10.96 16.83 3.42
CA GLY A 92 12.31 17.04 3.94
C GLY A 92 13.10 15.74 4.18
N ALA A 93 12.67 14.62 3.59
CA ALA A 93 13.41 13.37 3.63
C ALA A 93 14.81 13.55 3.02
N HIS A 94 15.82 12.96 3.68
CA HIS A 94 17.21 13.00 3.24
C HIS A 94 17.48 11.96 2.15
N THR A 95 16.90 10.77 2.28
CA THR A 95 17.18 9.65 1.39
C THR A 95 15.87 8.97 0.94
N PHE A 96 15.09 8.47 1.89
CA PHE A 96 13.81 7.81 1.66
C PHE A 96 12.83 8.23 2.72
N ALA A 97 11.80 8.94 2.29
CA ALA A 97 10.70 9.27 3.17
C ALA A 97 10.06 8.00 3.74
N SER A 98 9.86 8.00 5.06
CA SER A 98 9.06 6.97 5.70
C SER A 98 7.60 7.12 5.26
N GLN A 99 6.98 6.04 4.79
CA GLN A 99 5.66 6.06 4.15
C GLN A 99 4.86 4.81 4.46
N ILE A 100 3.56 4.87 4.19
CA ILE A 100 2.69 3.71 4.19
C ILE A 100 2.23 3.43 2.76
N VAL A 101 2.27 2.17 2.37
CA VAL A 101 1.77 1.71 1.08
C VAL A 101 0.70 0.65 1.27
N ASN A 102 -0.13 0.48 0.25
CA ASN A 102 -0.96 -0.70 0.09
C ASN A 102 -0.05 -1.89 -0.24
N GLY A 103 0.11 -2.82 0.68
CA GLY A 103 0.99 -3.98 0.50
C GLY A 103 0.61 -4.89 -0.66
N ALA A 104 -0.66 -4.86 -1.10
CA ALA A 104 -1.12 -5.62 -2.26
C ALA A 104 -0.64 -5.02 -3.59
N THR A 105 -0.48 -3.71 -3.67
CA THR A 105 -0.20 -2.99 -4.93
C THR A 105 1.13 -2.24 -4.93
N GLY A 106 1.73 -2.02 -3.76
CA GLY A 106 2.88 -1.14 -3.58
C GLY A 106 2.57 0.35 -3.72
N ASN A 107 1.31 0.73 -3.93
CA ASN A 107 0.92 2.11 -4.08
C ASN A 107 0.94 2.85 -2.74
N GLN A 108 1.57 4.02 -2.72
CA GLN A 108 1.60 4.86 -1.54
C GLN A 108 0.19 5.34 -1.16
N LEU A 109 -0.18 5.18 0.11
CA LEU A 109 -1.43 5.69 0.68
C LEU A 109 -1.35 7.20 0.92
N GLY A 110 -2.50 7.83 1.19
CA GLY A 110 -2.63 9.26 1.45
C GLY A 110 -2.76 10.13 0.21
N TYR A 111 -2.51 9.57 -0.98
CA TYR A 111 -2.92 10.19 -2.24
C TYR A 111 -4.35 9.76 -2.59
N ASN A 112 -5.04 10.59 -3.34
CA ASN A 112 -6.35 10.19 -3.83
C ASN A 112 -6.22 8.93 -4.73
N PRO A 113 -6.88 7.82 -4.38
CA PRO A 113 -6.69 6.53 -5.07
C PRO A 113 -7.22 6.53 -6.51
N LEU A 114 -8.10 7.47 -6.85
CA LEU A 114 -8.64 7.63 -8.19
C LEU A 114 -7.66 8.32 -9.16
N ILE A 115 -6.57 8.92 -8.64
CA ILE A 115 -5.53 9.55 -9.45
C ILE A 115 -4.46 8.52 -9.79
N LYS A 116 -4.14 8.38 -11.09
CA LYS A 116 -3.05 7.51 -11.57
C LYS A 116 -1.73 7.87 -10.89
N VAL A 117 -0.93 6.87 -10.55
CA VAL A 117 0.35 7.05 -9.82
C VAL A 117 1.26 8.10 -10.47
N GLY A 118 1.40 8.09 -11.79
CA GLY A 118 2.23 9.06 -12.51
C GLY A 118 1.67 10.49 -12.62
N ALA A 119 0.43 10.72 -12.19
CA ALA A 119 -0.24 12.02 -12.21
C ALA A 119 -0.46 12.60 -10.79
N ARG A 120 0.08 11.93 -9.76
CA ARG A 120 -0.03 12.41 -8.37
C ARG A 120 0.90 13.58 -8.16
N GLU A 121 0.36 14.65 -7.61
CA GLU A 121 1.11 15.87 -7.28
C GLU A 121 1.16 16.08 -5.77
N GLY A 122 2.19 16.80 -5.31
CA GLY A 122 2.35 17.15 -3.91
C GLY A 122 2.80 15.98 -3.05
N ARG A 123 2.35 15.99 -1.80
CA ARG A 123 2.67 14.99 -0.77
C ARG A 123 1.45 14.17 -0.38
N PRO A 124 1.64 12.94 0.11
CA PRO A 124 0.53 12.19 0.68
C PRO A 124 -0.04 12.92 1.90
N ASN A 125 -1.34 12.88 2.04
CA ASN A 125 -2.01 13.44 3.22
C ASN A 125 -2.13 12.36 4.30
N ALA A 126 -1.55 12.61 5.48
CA ALA A 126 -1.54 11.67 6.59
C ALA A 126 -2.96 11.37 7.14
N ASP A 127 -3.91 12.32 7.01
CA ASP A 127 -5.29 12.14 7.45
C ASP A 127 -6.11 11.22 6.50
N ARG A 128 -5.49 10.71 5.45
CA ARG A 128 -6.14 9.95 4.38
C ARG A 128 -5.53 8.56 4.17
N TYR A 129 -4.94 8.00 5.21
CA TYR A 129 -4.53 6.60 5.22
C TYR A 129 -5.73 5.74 5.58
N VAL A 130 -6.39 5.17 4.57
CA VAL A 130 -7.56 4.31 4.75
C VAL A 130 -7.26 2.92 4.22
N ILE A 131 -7.67 1.91 4.98
CA ILE A 131 -7.60 0.49 4.63
C ILE A 131 -9.02 -0.04 4.58
N SER A 132 -9.38 -0.72 3.51
CA SER A 132 -10.70 -1.32 3.35
C SER A 132 -10.68 -2.81 3.68
N ARG A 133 -11.74 -3.29 4.32
CA ARG A 133 -12.03 -4.72 4.51
C ARG A 133 -13.19 -5.20 3.65
N SER A 134 -13.72 -4.33 2.78
CA SER A 134 -14.87 -4.67 1.93
C SER A 134 -14.60 -5.76 0.91
N GLY A 135 -13.32 -6.09 0.67
CA GLY A 135 -12.91 -7.02 -0.40
C GLY A 135 -13.17 -6.48 -1.80
N ALA A 136 -13.45 -5.18 -1.95
CA ALA A 136 -13.60 -4.58 -3.27
C ALA A 136 -12.33 -4.74 -4.09
N PRO A 137 -12.42 -5.04 -5.39
CA PRO A 137 -11.25 -5.22 -6.24
C PRO A 137 -10.35 -3.98 -6.24
N GLY A 138 -9.04 -4.19 -5.95
CA GLY A 138 -8.05 -3.10 -5.89
C GLY A 138 -8.06 -2.29 -4.59
N ALA A 139 -9.00 -2.53 -3.68
CA ALA A 139 -9.04 -1.85 -2.39
C ALA A 139 -7.73 -2.04 -1.60
N PRO A 140 -7.27 -1.03 -0.85
CA PRO A 140 -6.12 -1.15 0.02
C PRO A 140 -6.49 -2.00 1.25
N THR A 141 -6.16 -3.28 1.21
CA THR A 141 -6.48 -4.24 2.29
C THR A 141 -5.29 -4.53 3.18
N ILE A 142 -4.10 -4.13 2.78
CA ILE A 142 -2.84 -4.42 3.46
C ILE A 142 -2.13 -3.10 3.75
N LEU A 143 -1.88 -2.83 5.03
CA LEU A 143 -1.10 -1.70 5.47
C LEU A 143 0.36 -2.13 5.61
N GLU A 144 1.21 -1.67 4.68
CA GLU A 144 2.64 -1.94 4.68
C GLU A 144 3.41 -0.66 4.99
N PRO A 145 3.98 -0.53 6.20
CA PRO A 145 4.87 0.58 6.50
C PRO A 145 6.23 0.35 5.85
N ARG A 146 6.68 1.31 5.06
CA ARG A 146 8.03 1.40 4.51
C ARG A 146 8.78 2.48 5.24
N THR A 147 9.70 2.08 6.08
CA THR A 147 10.37 2.98 7.00
C THR A 147 11.79 3.26 6.52
N GLY A 148 12.04 4.52 6.15
CA GLY A 148 13.38 4.99 5.84
C GLY A 148 14.21 5.13 7.11
N THR A 149 15.40 4.50 7.18
CA THR A 149 16.31 4.65 8.30
C THR A 149 17.58 5.35 7.87
N LEU A 150 17.98 6.36 8.63
CA LEU A 150 19.23 7.11 8.41
C LEU A 150 20.43 6.44 9.07
N ARG A 151 20.18 5.43 9.90
CA ARG A 151 21.19 4.72 10.71
C ARG A 151 20.82 3.26 10.83
N SER A 152 21.83 2.43 11.13
CA SER A 152 21.59 1.04 11.49
C SER A 152 20.74 0.95 12.75
N VAL A 153 19.75 0.05 12.73
CA VAL A 153 18.87 -0.22 13.86
C VAL A 153 19.08 -1.64 14.37
N HIS A 154 19.03 -1.79 15.68
CA HIS A 154 19.17 -3.07 16.35
C HIS A 154 17.84 -3.81 16.44
N THR A 155 16.80 -3.10 16.83
CA THR A 155 15.41 -3.62 16.86
C THR A 155 14.48 -2.64 16.19
N LEU A 156 13.44 -3.19 15.56
CA LEU A 156 12.34 -2.42 15.04
C LEU A 156 11.05 -3.11 15.48
N THR A 157 10.20 -2.35 16.18
CA THR A 157 8.92 -2.85 16.70
C THR A 157 7.79 -2.01 16.16
N SER A 158 6.86 -2.65 15.45
CA SER A 158 5.60 -2.05 15.02
C SER A 158 4.52 -2.40 16.02
N THR A 159 3.84 -1.41 16.58
CA THR A 159 2.73 -1.57 17.53
C THR A 159 1.50 -0.86 16.97
N TYR A 160 0.39 -1.59 16.91
CA TYR A 160 -0.90 -1.08 16.47
C TYR A 160 -1.79 -0.88 17.69
N THR A 161 -2.38 0.30 17.82
CA THR A 161 -3.33 0.64 18.88
C THR A 161 -4.63 1.14 18.29
N ASN A 162 -5.75 0.85 18.94
CA ASN A 162 -7.05 1.45 18.61
C ASN A 162 -7.17 2.88 19.15
N GLU A 163 -8.29 3.53 18.91
CA GLU A 163 -8.57 4.91 19.37
C GLU A 163 -8.51 5.04 20.91
N ALA A 164 -8.85 3.99 21.65
CA ALA A 164 -8.72 3.97 23.11
C ALA A 164 -7.27 3.81 23.60
N GLY A 165 -6.31 3.65 22.68
CA GLY A 165 -4.90 3.41 23.00
C GLY A 165 -4.60 1.96 23.39
N GLU A 166 -5.55 1.05 23.23
CA GLU A 166 -5.34 -0.37 23.51
C GLU A 166 -4.56 -1.04 22.39
N LYS A 167 -3.56 -1.82 22.75
CA LYS A 167 -2.72 -2.57 21.81
C LYS A 167 -3.52 -3.71 21.17
N VAL A 168 -3.66 -3.67 19.86
CA VAL A 168 -4.39 -4.68 19.08
C VAL A 168 -3.47 -5.66 18.37
N ALA A 169 -2.27 -5.21 17.98
CA ALA A 169 -1.24 -6.06 17.38
C ALA A 169 0.16 -5.50 17.63
N SER A 170 1.19 -6.34 17.51
CA SER A 170 2.59 -5.91 17.56
C SER A 170 3.49 -6.94 16.88
N VAL A 171 4.43 -6.44 16.09
CA VAL A 171 5.46 -7.24 15.43
C VAL A 171 6.83 -6.65 15.76
N THR A 172 7.74 -7.47 16.25
CA THR A 172 9.12 -7.05 16.55
C THR A 172 10.11 -7.81 15.67
N ASN A 173 10.92 -7.08 14.95
CA ASN A 173 12.03 -7.60 14.17
C ASN A 173 13.35 -7.33 14.92
N HIS A 174 14.04 -8.40 15.27
CA HIS A 174 15.35 -8.35 15.93
C HIS A 174 16.49 -8.46 14.92
N ARG A 175 16.55 -7.56 13.97
CA ARG A 175 17.61 -7.53 12.97
C ARG A 175 18.49 -6.32 13.18
N ASN A 176 19.81 -6.53 13.02
CA ASN A 176 20.73 -5.44 12.79
C ASN A 176 20.58 -4.97 11.34
N TRP A 177 19.60 -4.10 11.12
CA TRP A 177 19.41 -3.47 9.83
C TRP A 177 20.51 -2.44 9.61
N LYS A 178 21.32 -2.66 8.60
CA LYS A 178 22.33 -1.67 8.22
C LYS A 178 21.71 -0.76 7.19
N SER A 179 21.62 0.52 7.51
CA SER A 179 21.43 1.55 6.50
C SER A 179 22.68 1.56 5.62
N VAL A 180 22.59 1.03 4.41
CA VAL A 180 23.67 1.09 3.45
C VAL A 180 23.45 2.29 2.57
N TYR A 181 24.22 3.34 2.78
CA TYR A 181 24.28 4.46 1.87
C TYR A 181 25.23 4.09 0.73
N LEU A 182 24.69 3.61 -0.38
CA LEU A 182 25.45 3.42 -1.61
C LEU A 182 25.11 4.55 -2.57
N THR A 183 26.14 5.16 -3.12
CA THR A 183 26.06 6.18 -4.19
C THR A 183 25.56 5.63 -5.52
N SER A 184 25.28 4.34 -5.63
CA SER A 184 24.63 3.73 -6.78
C SER A 184 23.18 3.41 -6.46
N THR A 185 22.34 3.70 -7.40
CA THR A 185 20.87 3.72 -7.38
C THR A 185 20.18 2.37 -7.11
N GLU A 186 20.86 1.33 -6.67
CA GLU A 186 20.31 -0.02 -6.74
C GLU A 186 20.01 -0.69 -5.41
N GLU A 187 20.47 -0.19 -4.25
CA GLU A 187 20.17 -0.85 -2.98
C GLU A 187 19.92 0.14 -1.85
N ASN A 188 18.68 0.54 -1.79
CA ASN A 188 18.18 1.30 -0.66
C ASN A 188 17.62 0.34 0.37
N THR A 189 18.15 0.37 1.58
CA THR A 189 17.66 -0.50 2.64
C THR A 189 16.38 0.06 3.24
N TRP A 190 15.25 -0.42 2.74
CA TRP A 190 13.96 -0.23 3.39
C TRP A 190 13.84 -1.24 4.53
N VAL A 191 13.44 -0.75 5.68
CA VAL A 191 12.94 -1.64 6.74
C VAL A 191 11.44 -1.71 6.55
N GLU A 192 10.98 -2.83 6.03
CA GLU A 192 9.56 -3.08 5.82
C GLU A 192 9.02 -3.90 7.00
N ALA A 193 8.02 -3.36 7.69
CA ALA A 193 7.18 -4.12 8.58
C ALA A 193 5.82 -4.25 7.90
N TYR A 194 5.51 -5.46 7.47
CA TYR A 194 4.25 -5.77 6.80
C TYR A 194 3.26 -6.33 7.80
N HIS A 195 2.04 -5.81 7.80
CA HIS A 195 0.96 -6.33 8.62
C HIS A 195 -0.41 -6.04 8.00
N GLU A 196 -1.24 -7.07 7.89
CA GLU A 196 -2.66 -6.88 7.59
C GLU A 196 -3.36 -6.27 8.82
N PRO A 197 -4.40 -5.43 8.63
CA PRO A 197 -5.11 -4.82 9.75
C PRO A 197 -6.01 -5.84 10.46
N THR A 198 -5.41 -6.83 11.08
CA THR A 198 -6.05 -7.93 11.78
C THR A 198 -5.46 -8.07 13.18
N ALA A 199 -6.23 -8.53 14.14
CA ALA A 199 -5.72 -8.88 15.45
C ALA A 199 -5.18 -10.31 15.42
N LEU A 200 -3.94 -10.49 15.86
CA LEU A 200 -3.35 -11.82 16.04
C LEU A 200 -3.88 -12.45 17.33
N ASP A 201 -4.53 -13.60 17.23
CA ASP A 201 -4.79 -14.44 18.40
C ASP A 201 -3.53 -15.27 18.68
N ALA A 202 -2.78 -14.87 19.71
CA ALA A 202 -1.51 -15.48 20.09
C ALA A 202 -1.61 -16.99 20.44
N ARG A 203 -2.81 -17.53 20.62
CA ARG A 203 -3.04 -18.95 20.98
C ARG A 203 -3.43 -19.81 19.80
N SER A 204 -4.10 -19.22 18.81
CA SER A 204 -4.68 -19.96 17.68
C SER A 204 -3.99 -19.69 16.35
N GLU A 205 -3.02 -18.78 16.31
CA GLU A 205 -2.43 -18.24 15.07
C GLU A 205 -3.48 -17.70 14.08
N ALA A 206 -4.70 -17.49 14.56
CA ALA A 206 -5.79 -16.97 13.77
C ALA A 206 -5.79 -15.46 13.83
N TYR A 207 -5.93 -14.83 12.69
CA TYR A 207 -6.14 -13.39 12.58
C TYR A 207 -7.63 -13.10 12.80
N LYS A 208 -7.92 -12.12 13.66
CA LYS A 208 -9.27 -11.55 13.79
C LYS A 208 -9.33 -10.23 13.08
N ASP A 209 -10.40 -10.03 12.34
CA ASP A 209 -10.67 -8.74 11.72
C ASP A 209 -10.81 -7.66 12.81
N LEU A 210 -10.09 -6.57 12.64
CA LEU A 210 -10.26 -5.38 13.46
C LEU A 210 -11.55 -4.67 13.03
N PRO A 211 -12.33 -4.08 13.97
CA PRO A 211 -13.50 -3.29 13.62
C PRO A 211 -13.12 -2.03 12.82
N ASP A 212 -14.09 -1.44 12.14
CA ASP A 212 -13.96 -0.13 11.55
C ASP A 212 -13.65 0.90 12.62
N GLY A 213 -12.80 1.88 12.31
CA GLY A 213 -12.39 2.90 13.28
C GLY A 213 -10.98 3.45 13.02
N GLU A 214 -10.56 4.33 13.90
CA GLU A 214 -9.25 4.96 13.89
C GLU A 214 -8.22 4.08 14.61
N TYR A 215 -7.02 4.00 14.05
CA TYR A 215 -5.89 3.25 14.60
C TYR A 215 -4.61 4.07 14.49
N THR A 216 -3.66 3.74 15.36
CA THR A 216 -2.31 4.29 15.30
C THR A 216 -1.31 3.14 15.15
N LEU A 217 -0.47 3.22 14.12
CA LEU A 217 0.75 2.43 13.99
C LEU A 217 1.91 3.25 14.55
N THR A 218 2.57 2.74 15.58
CA THR A 218 3.82 3.27 16.11
C THR A 218 4.95 2.33 15.78
N ILE A 219 6.00 2.84 15.13
CA ILE A 219 7.22 2.10 14.82
C ILE A 219 8.32 2.64 15.71
N GLU A 220 8.81 1.79 16.61
CA GLU A 220 9.91 2.07 17.53
C GLU A 220 11.17 1.37 17.04
N ALA A 221 12.27 2.09 17.03
CA ALA A 221 13.58 1.54 16.69
C ALA A 221 14.63 1.89 17.74
N SER A 222 15.49 0.94 18.07
CA SER A 222 16.70 1.17 18.85
C SER A 222 17.93 1.18 17.96
N ASN A 223 18.89 2.06 18.24
CA ASN A 223 20.15 2.11 17.52
C ASN A 223 21.11 0.99 17.94
N ASP A 224 22.15 0.76 17.15
CA ASP A 224 23.23 -0.19 17.43
C ASP A 224 24.28 0.34 18.42
N GLY A 225 24.12 1.55 18.93
CA GLY A 225 25.07 2.20 19.81
C GLY A 225 25.13 1.57 21.22
N PRO A 226 26.19 1.85 21.96
CA PRO A 226 26.36 1.33 23.33
C PRO A 226 25.25 1.82 24.29
N SER A 227 24.60 2.93 24.01
CA SER A 227 23.50 3.49 24.82
C SER A 227 22.10 3.14 24.30
N ARG A 228 21.97 2.36 23.23
CA ARG A 228 20.69 1.89 22.65
C ARG A 228 19.52 2.87 22.86
N THR A 229 19.63 4.04 22.27
CA THR A 229 18.56 5.04 22.34
C THR A 229 17.40 4.60 21.46
N GLU A 230 16.19 4.72 21.97
CA GLU A 230 14.95 4.42 21.25
C GLU A 230 14.38 5.71 20.66
N GLN A 231 13.89 5.61 19.44
CA GLN A 231 13.14 6.66 18.74
C GLN A 231 11.94 6.04 18.06
N SER A 232 10.89 6.83 17.81
CA SER A 232 9.68 6.33 17.17
C SER A 232 9.15 7.30 16.13
N ILE A 233 8.41 6.73 15.18
CA ILE A 233 7.51 7.44 14.27
C ILE A 233 6.12 6.84 14.37
N SER A 234 5.09 7.62 14.08
CA SER A 234 3.72 7.14 14.17
C SER A 234 2.90 7.58 12.96
N TYR A 235 1.95 6.72 12.59
CA TYR A 235 0.98 6.95 11.54
C TYR A 235 -0.42 6.72 12.10
N LYS A 236 -1.34 7.64 11.86
CA LYS A 236 -2.77 7.38 12.04
C LYS A 236 -3.32 6.81 10.77
N PHE A 237 -4.21 5.86 10.86
CA PHE A 237 -4.93 5.29 9.73
C PHE A 237 -6.33 4.85 10.15
N ARG A 238 -7.22 4.74 9.19
CA ARG A 238 -8.58 4.26 9.40
C ARG A 238 -8.76 2.90 8.75
N ILE A 239 -9.47 2.02 9.41
CA ILE A 239 -10.07 0.83 8.80
C ILE A 239 -11.53 1.17 8.51
N ASP A 240 -11.95 0.97 7.26
CA ASP A 240 -13.32 1.22 6.85
C ASP A 240 -13.73 0.24 5.76
N ALA A 241 -14.83 -0.46 6.00
CA ALA A 241 -15.47 -1.37 5.06
C ALA A 241 -16.83 -0.87 4.59
N THR A 242 -17.26 0.31 5.06
CA THR A 242 -18.53 0.91 4.67
C THR A 242 -18.43 1.57 3.31
N ALA A 243 -19.55 1.66 2.64
CA ALA A 243 -19.64 2.30 1.34
C ALA A 243 -20.18 3.73 1.49
N PRO A 244 -19.69 4.70 0.71
CA PRO A 244 -20.27 6.03 0.64
C PRO A 244 -21.75 5.99 0.30
N VAL A 245 -22.49 6.97 0.79
CA VAL A 245 -23.92 7.11 0.51
C VAL A 245 -24.17 8.33 -0.35
N ILE A 246 -24.83 8.12 -1.49
CA ILE A 246 -25.32 9.19 -2.36
C ILE A 246 -26.77 9.49 -1.98
N SER A 247 -27.09 10.75 -1.75
CA SER A 247 -28.42 11.20 -1.32
C SER A 247 -28.80 12.54 -1.94
N ASN A 248 -30.04 12.98 -1.73
CA ASN A 248 -30.53 14.30 -2.13
C ASN A 248 -30.37 14.63 -3.62
N LEU A 249 -30.48 13.60 -4.49
CA LEU A 249 -30.39 13.80 -5.94
C LEU A 249 -31.50 14.72 -6.44
N THR A 250 -31.10 15.82 -7.05
CA THR A 250 -32.00 16.82 -7.63
C THR A 250 -31.54 17.27 -9.01
N TYR A 251 -32.47 17.81 -9.80
CA TYR A 251 -32.21 18.35 -11.12
C TYR A 251 -32.72 19.79 -11.15
N GLY A 252 -31.82 20.75 -11.37
CA GLY A 252 -32.13 22.17 -11.49
C GLY A 252 -31.91 22.67 -12.93
N GLY A 253 -32.58 23.75 -13.34
CA GLY A 253 -32.45 24.29 -14.69
C GLY A 253 -33.25 23.53 -15.76
N GLU A 254 -33.13 23.95 -17.02
CA GLU A 254 -33.77 23.32 -18.17
C GLU A 254 -32.79 23.23 -19.35
N GLY A 255 -32.88 22.17 -20.14
CA GLY A 255 -32.08 21.99 -21.35
C GLY A 255 -30.56 22.01 -21.04
N PRO A 256 -29.78 22.82 -21.77
CA PRO A 256 -28.30 22.89 -21.55
C PRO A 256 -27.88 23.45 -20.19
N ASP A 257 -28.78 24.19 -19.53
CA ASP A 257 -28.52 24.78 -18.21
C ASP A 257 -28.89 23.84 -17.06
N THR A 258 -29.21 22.58 -17.36
CA THR A 258 -29.49 21.58 -16.32
C THR A 258 -28.24 21.30 -15.49
N VAL A 259 -28.44 21.37 -14.17
CA VAL A 259 -27.41 20.98 -13.17
C VAL A 259 -27.98 19.82 -12.35
N ILE A 260 -27.22 18.78 -12.25
CA ILE A 260 -27.50 17.62 -11.39
C ILE A 260 -26.78 17.84 -10.08
N SER A 261 -27.51 17.83 -8.97
CA SER A 261 -26.94 18.03 -7.66
C SER A 261 -27.27 16.85 -6.74
N PHE A 262 -26.31 16.43 -5.93
CA PHE A 262 -26.47 15.39 -4.92
C PHE A 262 -25.43 15.53 -3.81
N ASP A 263 -25.69 14.91 -2.68
CA ASP A 263 -24.76 14.85 -1.56
C ASP A 263 -24.13 13.47 -1.49
N VAL A 264 -22.85 13.43 -1.11
CA VAL A 264 -22.11 12.21 -0.81
C VAL A 264 -21.62 12.27 0.62
N THR A 265 -21.90 11.25 1.41
CA THR A 265 -21.48 11.17 2.82
C THR A 265 -20.80 9.85 3.13
N ASP A 266 -19.83 9.88 4.03
CA ASP A 266 -19.11 8.69 4.51
C ASP A 266 -18.43 8.95 5.85
N ALA A 267 -18.15 7.90 6.62
CA ALA A 267 -17.31 7.95 7.81
C ALA A 267 -15.82 8.14 7.47
N SER A 268 -15.41 7.79 6.25
CA SER A 268 -14.04 7.96 5.72
C SER A 268 -13.93 9.17 4.79
N PRO A 269 -12.71 9.69 4.57
CA PRO A 269 -12.47 10.67 3.53
C PRO A 269 -12.94 10.18 2.15
N LEU A 270 -13.69 11.02 1.45
CA LEU A 270 -14.23 10.73 0.13
C LEU A 270 -13.21 11.08 -0.96
N ALA A 271 -13.06 10.20 -1.95
CA ALA A 271 -12.10 10.34 -3.04
C ALA A 271 -12.66 11.04 -4.27
N GLY A 272 -13.90 10.77 -4.61
CA GLY A 272 -14.56 11.36 -5.78
C GLY A 272 -15.79 10.60 -6.23
N VAL A 273 -16.31 10.99 -7.38
CA VAL A 273 -17.41 10.31 -8.05
C VAL A 273 -17.06 10.01 -9.50
N ASP A 274 -17.56 8.89 -9.97
CA ASP A 274 -17.47 8.45 -11.37
C ASP A 274 -18.85 8.34 -11.99
N LEU A 275 -18.98 8.81 -13.23
CA LEU A 275 -20.14 8.51 -14.06
C LEU A 275 -19.77 7.39 -15.02
N HIS A 276 -20.59 6.36 -15.04
CA HIS A 276 -20.38 5.15 -15.81
C HIS A 276 -21.42 5.03 -16.93
N ASP A 277 -20.96 4.53 -18.07
CA ASP A 277 -21.84 4.08 -19.14
C ASP A 277 -22.49 2.75 -18.73
N PRO A 278 -23.82 2.66 -18.72
CA PRO A 278 -24.50 1.41 -18.43
C PRO A 278 -24.27 0.32 -19.49
N ALA A 279 -23.78 0.70 -20.67
CA ALA A 279 -23.56 -0.25 -21.77
C ALA A 279 -22.36 -1.17 -21.56
N ASP A 280 -21.28 -0.64 -21.01
CA ASP A 280 -20.03 -1.39 -20.81
C ASP A 280 -19.49 -1.31 -19.37
N GLY A 281 -20.15 -0.53 -18.52
CA GLY A 281 -19.75 -0.32 -17.14
C GLY A 281 -18.49 0.53 -16.97
N LEU A 282 -17.93 1.07 -18.06
CA LEU A 282 -16.75 1.92 -17.99
C LEU A 282 -17.12 3.34 -17.57
N TRP A 283 -16.25 3.94 -16.77
CA TRP A 283 -16.43 5.34 -16.43
C TRP A 283 -16.01 6.23 -17.60
N PHE A 284 -16.79 7.26 -17.87
CA PHE A 284 -16.50 8.27 -18.89
C PHE A 284 -16.26 9.66 -18.31
N TYR A 285 -16.69 9.90 -17.06
CA TYR A 285 -16.43 11.14 -16.33
C TYR A 285 -16.00 10.81 -14.90
N ARG A 286 -15.05 11.56 -14.39
CA ARG A 286 -14.57 11.46 -13.02
C ARG A 286 -14.40 12.83 -12.42
N HIS A 287 -15.03 13.08 -11.28
CA HIS A 287 -14.80 14.24 -10.44
C HIS A 287 -14.01 13.83 -9.19
N ILE A 288 -12.79 14.38 -9.07
CA ILE A 288 -11.90 14.12 -7.94
C ILE A 288 -12.19 15.13 -6.86
N PHE A 289 -12.54 14.69 -5.67
CA PHE A 289 -12.77 15.58 -4.54
C PHE A 289 -11.47 16.19 -4.01
N THR A 290 -11.53 17.51 -3.81
CA THR A 290 -10.47 18.24 -3.11
C THR A 290 -10.87 18.49 -1.65
N PRO A 291 -9.93 18.69 -0.72
CA PRO A 291 -10.25 18.94 0.68
C PRO A 291 -11.14 20.16 0.93
N SER A 292 -11.10 21.14 0.03
CA SER A 292 -11.87 22.37 0.13
C SER A 292 -13.32 22.26 -0.32
N GLU A 293 -13.69 21.19 -1.02
CA GLU A 293 -15.06 20.95 -1.51
C GLU A 293 -15.95 20.25 -0.49
N GLY A 294 -15.35 19.66 0.54
CA GLY A 294 -16.05 18.90 1.55
C GLY A 294 -16.02 19.55 2.94
N SER A 295 -16.83 18.98 3.81
CA SER A 295 -16.85 19.29 5.24
C SER A 295 -16.84 18.02 6.07
N VAL A 296 -16.42 18.12 7.32
CA VAL A 296 -16.50 17.04 8.30
C VAL A 296 -17.40 17.52 9.42
N GLY A 297 -18.46 16.77 9.71
CA GLY A 297 -19.38 17.07 10.79
C GLY A 297 -18.75 16.82 12.19
N GLU A 298 -19.43 17.29 13.25
CA GLU A 298 -19.02 17.00 14.63
C GLU A 298 -19.08 15.49 14.96
N ASP A 299 -19.86 14.75 14.20
CA ASP A 299 -19.98 13.27 14.24
C ASP A 299 -18.85 12.54 13.48
N GLY A 300 -17.94 13.28 12.86
CA GLY A 300 -16.82 12.72 12.08
C GLY A 300 -17.21 12.30 10.65
N VAL A 301 -18.44 12.55 10.22
CA VAL A 301 -18.92 12.20 8.87
C VAL A 301 -18.42 13.22 7.85
N TYR A 302 -17.78 12.72 6.79
CA TYR A 302 -17.39 13.51 5.63
C TYR A 302 -18.59 13.73 4.72
N SER A 303 -18.80 14.97 4.26
CA SER A 303 -19.90 15.35 3.39
C SER A 303 -19.41 16.23 2.26
N TYR A 304 -19.81 15.90 1.03
CA TYR A 304 -19.51 16.65 -0.17
C TYR A 304 -20.80 16.91 -0.93
N HIS A 305 -21.00 18.15 -1.32
CA HIS A 305 -22.07 18.53 -2.23
C HIS A 305 -21.52 18.56 -3.65
N VAL A 306 -22.14 17.81 -4.56
CA VAL A 306 -21.70 17.67 -5.95
C VAL A 306 -22.70 18.36 -6.86
N GLU A 307 -22.21 19.24 -7.71
CA GLU A 307 -22.95 19.86 -8.79
C GLU A 307 -22.32 19.52 -10.13
N LEU A 308 -23.07 18.86 -10.99
CA LEU A 308 -22.63 18.43 -12.32
C LEU A 308 -23.51 19.09 -13.39
N PRO A 309 -23.00 20.15 -14.06
CA PRO A 309 -23.66 20.69 -15.23
C PRO A 309 -23.76 19.62 -16.33
N ILE A 310 -24.93 19.48 -16.93
CA ILE A 310 -25.18 18.49 -17.98
C ILE A 310 -24.21 18.65 -19.15
N MET A 311 -23.80 19.87 -19.47
CA MET A 311 -22.82 20.13 -20.52
C MET A 311 -21.47 19.52 -20.24
N THR A 312 -21.05 19.45 -18.95
CA THR A 312 -19.82 18.78 -18.54
C THR A 312 -19.90 17.28 -18.78
N ILE A 313 -21.04 16.68 -18.47
CA ILE A 313 -21.31 15.25 -18.70
C ILE A 313 -21.30 14.94 -20.20
N MET A 314 -21.96 15.76 -21.01
CA MET A 314 -22.00 15.62 -22.47
C MET A 314 -20.61 15.71 -23.09
N GLN A 315 -19.84 16.72 -22.71
CA GLN A 315 -18.46 16.89 -23.22
C GLN A 315 -17.54 15.73 -22.82
N ALA A 316 -17.68 15.22 -21.61
CA ALA A 316 -16.91 14.06 -21.15
C ALA A 316 -17.25 12.81 -21.96
N TRP A 317 -18.53 12.59 -22.25
CA TRP A 317 -19.01 11.51 -23.10
C TRP A 317 -18.47 11.59 -24.53
N GLU A 318 -18.55 12.77 -25.16
CA GLU A 318 -18.01 13.01 -26.50
C GLU A 318 -16.48 12.79 -26.56
N ASN A 319 -15.76 13.22 -25.53
CA ASN A 319 -14.31 13.03 -25.45
C ASN A 319 -13.88 11.56 -25.38
N GLN A 320 -14.77 10.67 -24.93
CA GLN A 320 -14.55 9.21 -24.94
C GLN A 320 -15.01 8.53 -26.24
N GLY A 321 -15.40 9.31 -27.24
CA GLY A 321 -15.86 8.80 -28.54
C GLY A 321 -17.36 8.48 -28.58
N GLY A 322 -18.11 8.88 -27.57
CA GLY A 322 -19.56 8.79 -27.56
C GLY A 322 -20.17 9.68 -28.64
N THR A 323 -21.21 9.19 -29.30
CA THR A 323 -21.96 9.92 -30.33
C THR A 323 -23.43 10.08 -29.95
N GLY A 324 -24.05 11.20 -30.36
CA GLY A 324 -25.48 11.36 -30.18
C GLY A 324 -25.94 12.09 -28.92
N GLY A 325 -25.09 12.90 -28.32
CA GLY A 325 -25.45 13.83 -27.25
C GLY A 325 -25.09 13.32 -25.85
N VAL A 326 -25.91 12.55 -25.18
CA VAL A 326 -25.67 12.08 -23.81
C VAL A 326 -25.91 10.58 -23.73
N VAL A 327 -25.06 9.90 -22.96
CA VAL A 327 -25.34 8.52 -22.57
C VAL A 327 -26.67 8.48 -21.83
N ALA A 328 -27.57 7.64 -22.28
CA ALA A 328 -28.90 7.51 -21.64
C ALA A 328 -28.72 6.76 -20.31
N TYR A 329 -29.20 7.37 -19.23
CA TYR A 329 -29.20 6.77 -17.90
C TYR A 329 -27.81 6.36 -17.38
N PRO A 330 -26.78 7.23 -17.41
CA PRO A 330 -25.53 6.93 -16.75
C PRO A 330 -25.80 6.72 -15.26
N TYR A 331 -24.96 5.94 -14.61
CA TYR A 331 -25.01 5.84 -13.15
C TYR A 331 -23.79 6.46 -12.52
N VAL A 332 -23.98 7.05 -11.35
CA VAL A 332 -22.91 7.60 -10.55
C VAL A 332 -22.53 6.62 -9.45
N LEU A 333 -21.21 6.47 -9.24
CA LEU A 333 -20.62 5.82 -8.09
C LEU A 333 -19.80 6.83 -7.32
N ALA A 334 -19.91 6.85 -6.00
CA ALA A 334 -19.03 7.57 -5.12
C ALA A 334 -17.98 6.61 -4.54
N TRP A 335 -16.79 7.12 -4.31
CA TRP A 335 -15.65 6.37 -3.80
C TRP A 335 -15.05 7.06 -2.59
N ASP A 336 -14.71 6.29 -1.56
CA ASP A 336 -13.88 6.73 -0.47
C ASP A 336 -12.38 6.47 -0.73
N TYR A 337 -11.52 6.81 0.22
CA TYR A 337 -10.07 6.54 0.13
C TYR A 337 -9.72 5.07 0.33
N GLY A 338 -10.65 4.26 0.87
CA GLY A 338 -10.55 2.80 0.95
C GLY A 338 -10.93 2.09 -0.37
N LEU A 339 -11.34 2.85 -1.39
CA LEU A 339 -11.91 2.34 -2.63
C LEU A 339 -13.18 1.50 -2.39
N ASN A 340 -13.97 1.84 -1.39
CA ASN A 340 -15.31 1.30 -1.23
C ASN A 340 -16.25 2.07 -2.17
N PRO A 341 -16.95 1.40 -3.10
CA PRO A 341 -17.91 2.06 -3.97
C PRO A 341 -19.25 2.19 -3.26
N SER A 342 -19.94 3.30 -3.51
CA SER A 342 -21.37 3.43 -3.17
C SER A 342 -22.22 2.43 -3.95
N ASP A 343 -23.47 2.27 -3.56
CA ASP A 343 -24.48 1.73 -4.47
C ASP A 343 -24.62 2.66 -5.70
N PRO A 344 -24.82 2.10 -6.90
CA PRO A 344 -24.95 2.90 -8.11
C PRO A 344 -26.27 3.67 -8.10
N VAL A 345 -26.19 4.96 -8.37
CA VAL A 345 -27.39 5.83 -8.52
C VAL A 345 -27.52 6.23 -9.98
N THR A 346 -28.61 5.80 -10.61
CA THR A 346 -28.91 6.15 -12.01
C THR A 346 -29.34 7.59 -12.14
N LEU A 347 -28.73 8.31 -13.09
CA LEU A 347 -29.13 9.67 -13.44
C LEU A 347 -30.15 9.65 -14.57
N ASP A 348 -31.31 10.26 -14.34
CA ASP A 348 -32.31 10.48 -15.37
C ASP A 348 -32.01 11.79 -16.08
N LEU A 349 -31.20 11.74 -17.13
CA LEU A 349 -30.79 12.94 -17.85
C LEU A 349 -31.89 13.40 -18.79
N PRO A 350 -32.24 14.71 -18.81
CA PRO A 350 -33.32 15.25 -19.61
C PRO A 350 -33.01 15.34 -21.12
N THR A 351 -32.30 14.36 -21.63
CA THR A 351 -31.88 14.35 -23.01
C THR A 351 -32.46 13.17 -23.75
N ASN A 352 -33.28 13.49 -24.64
CA ASN A 352 -33.92 12.72 -25.68
C ASN A 352 -35.27 12.15 -25.34
N ASN A 353 -36.17 12.62 -26.09
CA ASN A 353 -37.36 11.98 -26.62
C ASN A 353 -37.20 10.47 -26.80
N ASN A 354 -36.98 9.74 -25.71
CA ASN A 354 -37.18 8.31 -25.77
C ASN A 354 -38.63 8.04 -25.34
N PRO A 355 -39.53 7.79 -26.28
CA PRO A 355 -40.93 7.58 -25.97
C PRO A 355 -41.23 6.26 -25.28
N ASP A 356 -40.18 5.45 -25.02
CA ASP A 356 -40.32 4.13 -24.45
C ASP A 356 -40.11 4.17 -22.94
N VAL A 357 -41.13 4.53 -22.19
CA VAL A 357 -41.25 4.08 -20.79
C VAL A 357 -41.48 2.57 -20.82
N ARG A 358 -40.38 1.83 -20.95
CA ARG A 358 -40.42 0.37 -20.96
C ARG A 358 -40.73 -0.12 -19.56
N LEU A 359 -41.73 -0.95 -19.42
CA LEU A 359 -42.06 -1.56 -18.14
C LEU A 359 -41.10 -2.72 -17.86
N PRO A 360 -40.62 -2.90 -16.62
CA PRO A 360 -39.79 -4.02 -16.27
C PRO A 360 -40.58 -5.34 -16.31
N CYS A 361 -39.91 -6.42 -16.74
CA CYS A 361 -40.42 -7.78 -16.55
C CYS A 361 -39.51 -8.55 -15.56
N ALA A 362 -40.03 -9.64 -15.01
CA ALA A 362 -39.31 -10.47 -14.06
C ALA A 362 -38.77 -11.79 -14.66
N ASP A 363 -39.31 -12.21 -15.84
CA ASP A 363 -38.98 -13.50 -16.46
C ASP A 363 -38.28 -13.30 -17.81
N PRO A 364 -37.03 -13.78 -17.97
CA PRO A 364 -36.31 -13.73 -19.24
C PRO A 364 -36.79 -14.76 -20.27
N ALA A 365 -37.64 -15.73 -19.90
CA ALA A 365 -38.03 -16.81 -20.78
C ALA A 365 -38.67 -16.33 -22.09
N GLY A 366 -38.14 -16.79 -23.22
CA GLY A 366 -38.66 -16.44 -24.55
C GLY A 366 -38.33 -15.02 -25.04
N GLY A 367 -37.56 -14.27 -24.29
CA GLY A 367 -37.11 -12.94 -24.67
C GLY A 367 -35.93 -12.93 -25.65
N SER A 368 -35.41 -11.77 -25.95
CA SER A 368 -34.29 -11.58 -26.89
C SER A 368 -33.37 -10.44 -26.50
N TRP A 369 -32.10 -10.62 -26.80
CA TRP A 369 -31.10 -9.57 -26.66
C TRP A 369 -31.29 -8.49 -27.71
N VAL A 370 -31.18 -7.24 -27.28
CA VAL A 370 -31.22 -6.07 -28.12
C VAL A 370 -30.03 -5.21 -27.84
N LYS A 371 -29.37 -4.71 -28.88
CA LYS A 371 -28.30 -3.73 -28.78
C LYS A 371 -28.76 -2.43 -29.40
N ASP A 372 -28.67 -1.35 -28.67
CA ASP A 372 -28.88 0.00 -29.18
C ASP A 372 -27.61 0.86 -29.06
N SER A 373 -27.76 2.17 -29.20
CA SER A 373 -26.63 3.10 -29.09
C SER A 373 -26.06 3.24 -27.67
N VAL A 374 -26.82 2.81 -26.66
CA VAL A 374 -26.45 2.88 -25.26
C VAL A 374 -25.75 1.58 -24.82
N GLY A 375 -26.28 0.42 -25.19
CA GLY A 375 -25.73 -0.84 -24.80
C GLY A 375 -26.62 -2.05 -25.08
N TRP A 376 -26.29 -3.15 -24.43
CA TRP A 376 -27.07 -4.37 -24.46
C TRP A 376 -28.16 -4.33 -23.39
N TRP A 377 -29.37 -4.67 -23.77
CA TRP A 377 -30.51 -4.90 -22.89
C TRP A 377 -31.31 -6.10 -23.35
N TYR A 378 -32.19 -6.61 -22.50
CA TYR A 378 -32.96 -7.81 -22.82
C TYR A 378 -34.45 -7.52 -22.89
N ARG A 379 -35.00 -7.71 -24.06
CA ARG A 379 -36.46 -7.57 -24.32
C ARG A 379 -37.15 -8.87 -23.93
N CYS A 380 -38.21 -8.78 -23.15
CA CYS A 380 -38.99 -9.92 -22.74
C CYS A 380 -39.87 -10.46 -23.85
N ALA A 381 -40.47 -11.64 -23.65
CA ALA A 381 -41.26 -12.33 -24.68
C ALA A 381 -42.49 -11.57 -25.14
N ASP A 382 -43.04 -10.67 -24.32
CA ASP A 382 -44.15 -9.82 -24.66
C ASP A 382 -43.80 -8.71 -25.69
N GLY A 383 -42.52 -8.55 -26.00
CA GLY A 383 -42.00 -7.55 -26.93
C GLY A 383 -42.07 -6.11 -26.44
N MET A 384 -42.63 -5.87 -25.25
CA MET A 384 -42.88 -4.53 -24.67
C MET A 384 -42.12 -4.25 -23.40
N THR A 385 -41.84 -5.30 -22.60
CA THR A 385 -41.13 -5.16 -21.32
C THR A 385 -39.68 -5.58 -21.42
N TYR A 386 -38.84 -5.26 -20.41
CA TYR A 386 -37.40 -5.55 -20.39
C TYR A 386 -36.92 -5.88 -18.98
N LEU A 387 -35.76 -6.60 -18.90
CA LEU A 387 -35.11 -6.88 -17.62
C LEU A 387 -34.45 -5.63 -17.05
N LYS A 388 -34.54 -5.46 -15.75
CA LYS A 388 -34.06 -4.26 -15.06
C LYS A 388 -33.76 -4.53 -13.60
N ALA A 389 -32.72 -3.83 -13.07
CA ALA A 389 -32.38 -3.74 -11.63
C ALA A 389 -32.35 -5.09 -10.92
N GLY A 390 -31.58 -6.05 -11.46
CA GLY A 390 -31.50 -7.37 -10.83
C GLY A 390 -30.59 -8.34 -11.55
N TRP A 391 -30.48 -9.52 -10.95
CA TRP A 391 -29.80 -10.68 -11.48
C TRP A 391 -30.80 -11.61 -12.19
N PHE A 392 -30.45 -12.04 -13.39
CA PHE A 392 -31.29 -12.90 -14.20
C PHE A 392 -30.47 -13.99 -14.87
N THR A 393 -31.04 -15.20 -14.95
CA THR A 393 -30.43 -16.30 -15.70
C THR A 393 -31.04 -16.35 -17.10
N ILE A 394 -30.22 -16.16 -18.12
CA ILE A 394 -30.61 -16.21 -19.52
C ILE A 394 -29.82 -17.32 -20.21
N ASN A 395 -30.48 -18.32 -20.76
CA ASN A 395 -29.86 -19.48 -21.42
C ASN A 395 -28.76 -20.15 -20.59
N GLY A 396 -28.93 -20.21 -19.27
CA GLY A 396 -28.00 -20.87 -18.34
C GLY A 396 -26.82 -20.00 -17.87
N SER A 397 -26.70 -18.75 -18.33
CA SER A 397 -25.72 -17.77 -17.85
C SER A 397 -26.40 -16.70 -17.01
N GLU A 398 -25.74 -16.26 -15.95
CA GLU A 398 -26.21 -15.17 -15.08
C GLU A 398 -25.74 -13.82 -15.62
N TYR A 399 -26.64 -12.86 -15.63
CA TYR A 399 -26.40 -11.46 -16.03
C TYR A 399 -26.96 -10.52 -14.98
N GLN A 400 -26.30 -9.40 -14.78
CA GLN A 400 -26.84 -8.29 -13.99
C GLN A 400 -27.31 -7.18 -14.92
N PHE A 401 -28.51 -6.67 -14.65
CA PHE A 401 -29.03 -5.48 -15.31
C PHE A 401 -29.12 -4.34 -14.30
N GLY A 402 -28.64 -3.19 -14.72
CA GLY A 402 -28.72 -1.97 -13.93
C GLY A 402 -30.17 -1.44 -13.82
N PRO A 403 -30.37 -0.38 -13.02
CA PRO A 403 -31.67 0.27 -12.86
C PRO A 403 -32.24 0.79 -14.17
N SER A 404 -31.42 1.15 -15.14
CA SER A 404 -31.80 1.57 -16.49
C SER A 404 -32.19 0.42 -17.41
N GLY A 405 -31.96 -0.82 -17.02
CA GLY A 405 -32.24 -2.02 -17.83
C GLY A 405 -31.13 -2.44 -18.78
N TYR A 406 -29.99 -1.76 -18.75
CA TYR A 406 -28.82 -2.21 -19.50
C TYR A 406 -28.02 -3.26 -18.75
N MET A 407 -27.43 -4.18 -19.49
CA MET A 407 -26.56 -5.23 -18.99
C MET A 407 -25.28 -4.62 -18.41
N MET A 408 -24.86 -5.08 -17.23
CA MET A 408 -23.65 -4.65 -16.56
C MET A 408 -22.47 -5.61 -16.82
N THR A 409 -21.26 -5.07 -16.85
CA THR A 409 -19.99 -5.82 -17.07
C THR A 409 -18.94 -5.47 -16.04
N GLY A 410 -17.83 -6.21 -16.00
CA GLY A 410 -16.76 -5.98 -15.03
C GLY A 410 -17.04 -6.60 -13.67
N PHE A 411 -16.43 -6.05 -12.62
CA PHE A 411 -16.68 -6.50 -11.25
C PHE A 411 -18.05 -6.05 -10.75
N LEU A 412 -18.83 -7.02 -10.32
CA LEU A 412 -20.20 -6.82 -9.84
C LEU A 412 -20.35 -7.43 -8.45
N LYS A 413 -21.10 -6.77 -7.57
CA LYS A 413 -21.34 -7.27 -6.22
C LYS A 413 -22.75 -7.87 -6.13
N ARG A 414 -22.87 -9.09 -5.64
CA ARG A 414 -24.16 -9.71 -5.36
C ARG A 414 -24.79 -9.14 -4.08
N VAL A 415 -26.09 -9.27 -3.94
CA VAL A 415 -26.81 -8.88 -2.72
C VAL A 415 -26.27 -9.60 -1.47
N SER A 416 -25.73 -10.81 -1.64
CA SER A 416 -25.03 -11.58 -0.60
C SER A 416 -23.68 -10.98 -0.18
N GLY A 417 -23.18 -9.96 -0.88
CA GLY A 417 -21.89 -9.31 -0.64
C GLY A 417 -20.74 -9.88 -1.44
N GLU A 418 -20.94 -10.96 -2.17
CA GLU A 418 -19.90 -11.65 -2.95
C GLU A 418 -19.57 -10.90 -4.24
N TRP A 419 -18.28 -10.84 -4.60
CA TRP A 419 -17.83 -10.27 -5.85
C TRP A 419 -17.79 -11.34 -6.94
N VAL A 420 -18.26 -10.97 -8.13
CA VAL A 420 -18.23 -11.76 -9.36
C VAL A 420 -17.70 -10.89 -10.50
N TYR A 421 -17.35 -11.50 -11.62
CA TYR A 421 -16.91 -10.76 -12.80
C TYR A 421 -17.72 -11.15 -14.02
N ALA A 422 -18.32 -10.15 -14.67
CA ALA A 422 -19.00 -10.30 -15.94
C ALA A 422 -18.04 -9.90 -17.08
N ASP A 423 -17.94 -10.74 -18.11
CA ASP A 423 -17.16 -10.44 -19.31
C ASP A 423 -17.79 -9.28 -20.15
N PRO A 424 -17.15 -8.84 -21.24
CA PRO A 424 -17.73 -7.80 -22.09
C PRO A 424 -19.09 -8.17 -22.72
N GLU A 425 -19.40 -9.46 -22.78
CA GLU A 425 -20.70 -9.99 -23.19
C GLU A 425 -21.69 -10.07 -22.02
N GLY A 426 -21.28 -9.67 -20.82
CA GLY A 426 -22.09 -9.60 -19.59
C GLY A 426 -22.27 -10.92 -18.87
N ALA A 427 -21.73 -12.03 -19.38
CA ALA A 427 -21.85 -13.33 -18.75
C ALA A 427 -20.83 -13.50 -17.62
N LEU A 428 -21.27 -14.08 -16.48
CA LEU A 428 -20.36 -14.35 -15.38
C LEU A 428 -19.32 -15.42 -15.76
N VAL A 429 -18.05 -15.08 -15.62
CA VAL A 429 -16.94 -15.97 -15.95
C VAL A 429 -16.33 -16.60 -14.71
N GLY A 430 -15.64 -17.73 -14.91
CA GLY A 430 -14.85 -18.41 -13.89
C GLY A 430 -13.42 -18.63 -14.38
N GLY A 431 -12.49 -18.81 -13.44
CA GLY A 431 -11.07 -18.94 -13.73
C GLY A 431 -10.34 -17.60 -13.60
N TRP A 432 -9.15 -17.53 -14.21
CA TRP A 432 -8.32 -16.35 -14.15
C TRP A 432 -8.84 -15.22 -15.03
N VAL A 433 -8.98 -14.04 -14.44
CA VAL A 433 -9.35 -12.79 -15.11
C VAL A 433 -8.27 -11.73 -14.84
N ARG A 434 -7.96 -10.94 -15.85
CA ARG A 434 -7.04 -9.82 -15.74
C ARG A 434 -7.83 -8.53 -15.97
N ASP A 435 -7.87 -7.69 -14.97
CA ASP A 435 -8.56 -6.40 -15.02
C ASP A 435 -7.66 -5.27 -14.55
N GLY A 436 -7.82 -4.08 -15.14
CA GLY A 436 -7.00 -2.90 -14.92
C GLY A 436 -7.75 -1.68 -14.38
N VAL A 437 -8.98 -1.83 -13.94
CA VAL A 437 -9.85 -0.70 -13.57
C VAL A 437 -9.31 0.10 -12.37
N TYR A 438 -8.63 -0.56 -11.43
CA TYR A 438 -8.15 0.04 -10.18
C TYR A 438 -6.62 0.21 -10.11
N GLY A 439 -6.05 0.91 -11.09
CA GLY A 439 -4.65 1.37 -11.03
C GLY A 439 -3.59 0.42 -11.57
N GLY A 440 -3.94 -0.75 -12.11
CA GLY A 440 -3.03 -1.65 -12.79
C GLY A 440 -3.70 -2.97 -13.21
N PRO A 441 -3.18 -3.65 -14.22
CA PRO A 441 -3.74 -4.92 -14.65
C PRO A 441 -3.40 -6.03 -13.65
N TYR A 442 -4.28 -6.23 -12.68
CA TYR A 442 -4.16 -7.31 -11.70
C TYR A 442 -4.82 -8.58 -12.19
N TRP A 443 -4.34 -9.73 -11.69
CA TRP A 443 -4.96 -11.03 -11.89
C TRP A 443 -5.88 -11.35 -10.72
N TYR A 444 -7.07 -11.86 -11.03
CA TYR A 444 -8.09 -12.33 -10.09
C TYR A 444 -8.51 -13.75 -10.47
N TYR A 445 -8.99 -14.49 -9.52
CA TYR A 445 -9.52 -15.83 -9.78
C TYR A 445 -10.97 -15.94 -9.31
N LEU A 446 -11.86 -16.25 -10.24
CA LEU A 446 -13.27 -16.50 -9.98
C LEU A 446 -13.47 -18.02 -9.92
N ASP A 447 -14.17 -18.49 -8.91
CA ASP A 447 -14.49 -19.91 -8.78
C ASP A 447 -15.25 -20.39 -10.04
N PRO A 448 -14.79 -21.46 -10.72
CA PRO A 448 -15.38 -21.89 -11.99
C PRO A 448 -16.86 -22.28 -11.89
N VAL A 449 -17.33 -22.69 -10.70
CA VAL A 449 -18.70 -23.13 -10.45
C VAL A 449 -19.58 -22.00 -9.95
N THR A 450 -19.17 -21.37 -8.84
CA THR A 450 -19.96 -20.32 -8.18
C THR A 450 -19.79 -18.94 -8.82
N LYS A 451 -18.75 -18.75 -9.64
CA LYS A 451 -18.33 -17.47 -10.23
C LYS A 451 -17.88 -16.42 -9.22
N VAL A 452 -17.79 -16.77 -7.96
CA VAL A 452 -17.39 -15.89 -6.87
C VAL A 452 -15.88 -15.67 -6.88
N MET A 453 -15.45 -14.43 -6.66
CA MET A 453 -14.05 -14.07 -6.53
C MET A 453 -13.42 -14.77 -5.33
N ARG A 454 -12.32 -15.44 -5.56
CA ARG A 454 -11.57 -16.15 -4.51
C ARG A 454 -10.58 -15.22 -3.84
N THR A 455 -10.36 -15.47 -2.55
CA THR A 455 -9.32 -14.83 -1.73
C THR A 455 -8.55 -15.89 -0.97
N GLY A 456 -7.37 -15.53 -0.45
CA GLY A 456 -6.51 -16.47 0.27
C GLY A 456 -5.76 -17.43 -0.65
N TRP A 457 -5.32 -18.57 -0.09
CA TRP A 457 -4.57 -19.56 -0.84
C TRP A 457 -5.43 -20.32 -1.86
N LEU A 458 -4.96 -20.38 -3.08
CA LEU A 458 -5.58 -21.07 -4.21
C LEU A 458 -4.60 -22.11 -4.78
N PHE A 459 -5.04 -23.37 -4.87
CA PHE A 459 -4.31 -24.40 -5.60
C PHE A 459 -4.93 -24.59 -6.99
N GLU A 460 -4.20 -24.26 -8.03
CA GLU A 460 -4.67 -24.31 -9.42
C GLU A 460 -3.58 -24.85 -10.34
N ARG A 461 -3.92 -25.82 -11.18
CA ARG A 461 -3.00 -26.44 -12.17
C ARG A 461 -1.64 -26.87 -11.62
N GLY A 462 -1.62 -27.40 -10.38
CA GLY A 462 -0.42 -27.91 -9.75
C GLY A 462 0.46 -26.87 -9.05
N SER A 463 0.02 -25.64 -8.94
CA SER A 463 0.72 -24.55 -8.24
C SER A 463 -0.18 -23.88 -7.21
N TRP A 464 0.42 -23.41 -6.13
CA TRP A 464 -0.25 -22.56 -5.15
C TRP A 464 -0.09 -21.10 -5.54
N TYR A 465 -1.15 -20.34 -5.37
CA TYR A 465 -1.22 -18.89 -5.55
C TYR A 465 -1.81 -18.27 -4.29
N TYR A 466 -1.50 -17.03 -4.02
CA TYR A 466 -2.13 -16.27 -2.94
C TYR A 466 -2.88 -15.06 -3.52
N LEU A 467 -4.16 -14.98 -3.18
CA LEU A 467 -5.07 -13.92 -3.57
C LEU A 467 -5.34 -13.06 -2.33
N GLY A 468 -5.04 -11.78 -2.38
CA GLY A 468 -5.29 -10.85 -1.30
C GLY A 468 -6.77 -10.75 -0.92
N ALA A 469 -7.10 -10.02 0.12
CA ALA A 469 -8.48 -9.82 0.55
C ALA A 469 -9.31 -9.07 -0.50
N SER A 470 -8.67 -8.24 -1.35
CA SER A 470 -9.29 -7.62 -2.53
C SER A 470 -9.31 -8.53 -3.77
N GLY A 471 -8.97 -9.80 -3.63
CA GLY A 471 -8.96 -10.80 -4.70
C GLY A 471 -7.77 -10.75 -5.67
N ASN A 472 -6.94 -9.71 -5.62
CA ASN A 472 -5.77 -9.58 -6.49
C ASN A 472 -4.69 -10.62 -6.16
N MET A 473 -4.11 -11.22 -7.20
CA MET A 473 -3.00 -12.16 -7.08
C MET A 473 -1.72 -11.45 -6.63
N HIS A 474 -1.08 -11.98 -5.60
CA HIS A 474 0.20 -11.49 -5.11
C HIS A 474 1.39 -12.11 -5.85
N THR A 475 2.51 -11.38 -5.83
CA THR A 475 3.83 -11.82 -6.28
C THR A 475 4.89 -11.34 -5.28
N GLY A 476 6.07 -11.97 -5.27
CA GLY A 476 7.13 -11.61 -4.33
C GLY A 476 6.95 -12.28 -2.96
N TRP A 477 7.53 -11.68 -1.95
CA TRP A 477 7.42 -12.14 -0.58
C TRP A 477 6.08 -11.77 0.04
N ILE A 478 5.44 -12.72 0.70
CA ILE A 478 4.24 -12.51 1.50
C ILE A 478 4.40 -13.16 2.88
N THR A 479 3.70 -12.61 3.85
CA THR A 479 3.48 -13.26 5.14
C THR A 479 2.06 -13.82 5.19
N TYR A 480 1.95 -15.05 5.70
CA TYR A 480 0.65 -15.63 6.02
C TYR A 480 0.77 -16.39 7.34
N GLY A 481 -0.01 -15.98 8.33
CA GLY A 481 0.25 -16.38 9.70
C GLY A 481 1.59 -15.84 10.19
N SER A 482 2.37 -16.70 10.82
CA SER A 482 3.74 -16.38 11.26
C SER A 482 4.81 -16.76 10.24
N SER A 483 4.43 -17.16 9.03
CA SER A 483 5.33 -17.77 8.05
C SER A 483 5.50 -16.90 6.82
N TRP A 484 6.72 -16.90 6.26
CA TRP A 484 7.03 -16.25 5.00
C TRP A 484 6.95 -17.23 3.84
N TYR A 485 6.42 -16.75 2.71
CA TYR A 485 6.32 -17.46 1.44
C TYR A 485 6.84 -16.57 0.32
N TYR A 486 7.26 -17.18 -0.77
CA TYR A 486 7.64 -16.44 -1.97
C TYR A 486 6.83 -16.89 -3.18
N LEU A 487 6.20 -15.93 -3.84
CA LEU A 487 5.44 -16.12 -5.07
C LEU A 487 6.25 -15.54 -6.22
N ASP A 488 6.48 -16.31 -7.26
CA ASP A 488 7.26 -15.82 -8.40
C ASP A 488 6.47 -14.82 -9.26
N SER A 489 7.09 -14.29 -10.32
CA SER A 489 6.46 -13.30 -11.19
C SER A 489 5.18 -13.77 -11.89
N THR A 490 4.90 -15.07 -11.86
CA THR A 490 3.63 -15.65 -12.36
C THR A 490 2.60 -15.82 -11.25
N GLY A 491 2.94 -15.47 -10.00
CA GLY A 491 2.14 -15.67 -8.80
C GLY A 491 2.26 -17.08 -8.21
N ALA A 492 3.03 -17.99 -8.83
CA ALA A 492 3.18 -19.35 -8.33
C ALA A 492 4.11 -19.42 -7.12
N MET A 493 3.65 -20.09 -6.05
CA MET A 493 4.44 -20.31 -4.83
C MET A 493 5.68 -21.14 -5.11
N ARG A 494 6.82 -20.64 -4.69
CA ARG A 494 8.11 -21.34 -4.80
C ARG A 494 8.30 -22.31 -3.65
N THR A 495 9.05 -23.37 -3.93
CA THR A 495 9.56 -24.35 -2.96
C THR A 495 11.01 -24.67 -3.27
N GLY A 496 11.75 -25.18 -2.29
CA GLY A 496 13.16 -25.56 -2.45
C GLY A 496 14.10 -24.35 -2.40
N TRP A 497 15.29 -24.51 -2.99
CA TRP A 497 16.30 -23.46 -3.05
C TRP A 497 15.89 -22.31 -3.95
N PHE A 498 16.04 -21.10 -3.43
CA PHE A 498 15.69 -19.86 -4.11
C PHE A 498 16.79 -18.80 -3.89
N ASN A 499 17.22 -18.16 -4.96
CA ASN A 499 18.18 -17.05 -4.92
C ASN A 499 17.50 -15.76 -5.36
N GLN A 500 17.59 -14.74 -4.52
CA GLN A 500 17.13 -13.40 -4.84
C GLN A 500 18.25 -12.39 -4.55
N GLY A 501 18.67 -11.67 -5.55
CA GLY A 501 19.70 -10.63 -5.41
C GLY A 501 21.03 -11.13 -4.83
N GLY A 502 21.41 -12.39 -5.07
CA GLY A 502 22.62 -12.99 -4.51
C GLY A 502 22.43 -13.68 -3.16
N THR A 503 21.30 -13.49 -2.50
CA THR A 503 20.96 -14.14 -1.23
C THR A 503 20.20 -15.44 -1.46
N TRP A 504 20.64 -16.51 -0.81
CA TRP A 504 19.99 -17.81 -0.89
C TRP A 504 19.02 -18.03 0.27
N TYR A 505 17.85 -18.55 -0.08
CA TYR A 505 16.78 -18.97 0.82
C TYR A 505 16.41 -20.42 0.54
N TYR A 506 15.75 -21.04 1.49
CA TYR A 506 15.13 -22.34 1.29
C TYR A 506 13.67 -22.32 1.73
N LEU A 507 12.81 -22.65 0.80
CA LEU A 507 11.37 -22.75 1.01
C LEU A 507 11.01 -24.22 1.15
N GLY A 508 10.33 -24.58 2.25
CA GLY A 508 9.88 -25.95 2.50
C GLY A 508 8.99 -26.52 1.39
N SER A 509 8.66 -27.79 1.48
CA SER A 509 7.71 -28.40 0.55
C SER A 509 6.30 -27.81 0.68
N ASP A 510 6.00 -27.19 1.79
CA ASP A 510 4.79 -26.41 2.11
C ASP A 510 4.91 -24.92 1.70
N GLY A 511 6.06 -24.51 1.15
CA GLY A 511 6.36 -23.15 0.75
C GLY A 511 6.88 -22.24 1.86
N VAL A 512 6.90 -22.70 3.12
CA VAL A 512 7.35 -21.89 4.26
C VAL A 512 8.86 -21.63 4.18
N MET A 513 9.27 -20.39 4.33
CA MET A 513 10.68 -20.01 4.40
C MET A 513 11.32 -20.55 5.68
N LEU A 514 12.40 -21.28 5.54
CA LEU A 514 13.11 -21.87 6.68
C LEU A 514 14.08 -20.88 7.31
N THR A 515 14.18 -20.93 8.64
CA THR A 515 15.13 -20.16 9.46
C THR A 515 15.87 -21.08 10.44
N GLY A 516 16.95 -20.58 11.02
CA GLY A 516 17.75 -21.36 11.98
C GLY A 516 18.55 -22.50 11.33
N VAL A 517 18.90 -23.52 12.10
CA VAL A 517 19.67 -24.66 11.61
C VAL A 517 18.73 -25.72 11.03
N GLN A 518 18.90 -26.04 9.75
CA GLN A 518 18.04 -26.96 9.00
C GLN A 518 18.86 -28.06 8.33
N LYS A 519 18.31 -29.27 8.28
CA LYS A 519 18.93 -30.39 7.57
C LYS A 519 18.21 -30.66 6.26
N ILE A 520 18.86 -30.31 5.15
CA ILE A 520 18.31 -30.44 3.81
C ILE A 520 19.12 -31.49 3.04
N ASN A 521 18.47 -32.53 2.56
CA ASN A 521 19.12 -33.65 1.85
C ASN A 521 20.34 -34.23 2.59
N GLY A 522 20.24 -34.33 3.92
CA GLY A 522 21.29 -34.90 4.76
C GLY A 522 22.41 -33.91 5.18
N ARG A 523 22.47 -32.73 4.61
CA ARG A 523 23.45 -31.68 4.92
C ARG A 523 22.82 -30.59 5.80
N ALA A 524 23.56 -30.11 6.80
CA ALA A 524 23.14 -29.01 7.65
C ALA A 524 23.41 -27.66 6.97
N TYR A 525 22.47 -26.75 7.10
CA TYR A 525 22.56 -25.36 6.65
C TYR A 525 22.03 -24.45 7.75
N THR A 526 22.61 -23.28 7.86
CA THR A 526 22.17 -22.26 8.82
C THR A 526 21.59 -21.08 8.08
N PHE A 527 20.35 -20.74 8.43
CA PHE A 527 19.66 -19.57 7.94
C PHE A 527 19.49 -18.57 9.08
N ASP A 528 19.70 -17.31 8.80
CA ASP A 528 19.43 -16.25 9.78
C ASP A 528 17.90 -16.08 10.02
N PRO A 529 17.46 -15.23 10.96
CA PRO A 529 16.04 -15.00 11.20
C PRO A 529 15.27 -14.44 9.99
N SER A 530 15.97 -13.93 8.97
CA SER A 530 15.36 -13.47 7.72
C SER A 530 15.24 -14.56 6.66
N GLY A 531 15.69 -15.74 6.99
CA GLY A 531 15.77 -16.84 6.04
C GLY A 531 16.99 -16.81 5.12
N ALA A 532 17.90 -15.84 5.26
CA ALA A 532 19.10 -15.80 4.44
C ALA A 532 20.11 -16.88 4.87
N LEU A 533 20.64 -17.62 3.89
CA LEU A 533 21.66 -18.63 4.14
C LEU A 533 22.97 -17.95 4.62
N VAL A 534 23.46 -18.35 5.79
CA VAL A 534 24.69 -17.82 6.40
C VAL A 534 25.76 -18.90 6.64
N GLY A 535 25.44 -20.17 6.49
CA GLY A 535 26.38 -21.27 6.68
C GLY A 535 25.87 -22.64 6.26
#